data_d32c2aeeb3868ebc551b7a08ab26c205
#
_entry.id   d32c2aeeb3868ebc551b7a08ab26c205
#
_cell.length_a   1.000
_cell.length_b   1.000
_cell.length_c   1.000
_cell.angle_alpha   90.00
_cell.angle_beta   90.00
_cell.angle_gamma   90.00
#
_symmetry.space_group_name_H-M   'P 1'
#
loop_
_entity.id
_entity.type
_entity.pdbx_description
1 polymer ?
#
loop_
_entity_poly.entity_id
_entity_poly.type
_entity_poly.pdbx_seq_one_letter_code
_entity_poly.pdbx_strand_id
1 'polypeptide(L)'
;MAAISQSDYSEAGSPEAGGPLDASVRVDLYRMMVLIRTYEERIRQEYHADKTPGFDIGAGKIPGEMHLAAGQEPVAAGVCPHLRPSDALTATHRPHHLAIAHGVDLAKMTAEIFGRQGGLGHGRGGHMHLFDPAVHFSCSGIVAEGLPPALGQAFAFRHRGTDSVAVAVTGEGGANQGAFHESLNLASLWRLPVVFVIEDNEWGISVSRHASTSVEDNSLRAAANAMPGVRIEDNDVEAVYRAARAAVERARAGDGPSLIEVHTLRLWGHFEGDPQTYRPDLDTVEERDPIPSYRHLLLEAGVLDEAGVERIAEEAATKVERAVEFALASPEPDPSTATAYAFE
;
A
#
# COMPACT_ATOMS: atom_id res chain seq x y z
N MET A 1 18.09 -9.89 -30.44
CA MET A 1 17.94 -8.97 -29.28
C MET A 1 18.29 -7.58 -29.80
N ALA A 2 17.31 -6.72 -30.01
CA ALA A 2 17.59 -5.32 -30.33
C ALA A 2 18.05 -4.63 -29.05
N ALA A 3 19.19 -3.96 -29.09
CA ALA A 3 19.65 -3.14 -27.95
C ALA A 3 18.68 -1.95 -27.85
N ILE A 4 18.07 -1.80 -26.67
CA ILE A 4 17.22 -0.65 -26.37
C ILE A 4 18.17 0.55 -26.24
N SER A 5 17.89 1.65 -26.94
CA SER A 5 18.76 2.83 -26.91
C SER A 5 18.54 3.63 -25.61
N GLN A 6 19.54 4.37 -25.16
CA GLN A 6 19.42 5.25 -23.99
C GLN A 6 18.32 6.32 -24.14
N SER A 7 17.94 6.68 -25.36
CA SER A 7 16.85 7.62 -25.64
C SER A 7 15.47 7.08 -25.26
N ASP A 8 15.29 5.75 -25.23
CA ASP A 8 14.00 5.13 -24.90
C ASP A 8 13.69 5.20 -23.38
N TYR A 9 14.66 5.60 -22.56
CA TYR A 9 14.51 5.71 -21.09
C TYR A 9 14.19 7.12 -20.61
N SER A 10 14.49 8.15 -21.40
CA SER A 10 14.24 9.55 -21.04
C SER A 10 12.85 10.05 -21.43
N GLU A 11 12.10 9.27 -22.22
CA GLU A 11 10.75 9.61 -22.71
C GLU A 11 9.64 8.74 -22.10
N ALA A 12 9.91 7.93 -21.07
CA ALA A 12 8.87 7.36 -20.24
C ALA A 12 8.20 8.55 -19.51
N GLY A 13 7.15 9.06 -20.16
CA GLY A 13 6.59 10.39 -19.99
C GLY A 13 6.38 10.78 -18.54
N SER A 14 6.69 12.04 -18.25
CA SER A 14 6.17 12.71 -17.08
C SER A 14 4.67 12.43 -16.95
N PRO A 15 4.16 12.12 -15.74
CA PRO A 15 2.72 11.85 -15.52
C PRO A 15 1.79 13.01 -15.91
N GLU A 16 2.35 14.13 -16.34
CA GLU A 16 1.64 15.35 -16.79
C GLU A 16 0.96 15.26 -18.16
N ALA A 17 1.22 14.21 -18.96
CA ALA A 17 0.74 14.12 -20.36
C ALA A 17 -0.70 13.57 -20.49
N GLY A 18 -1.61 13.95 -19.60
CA GLY A 18 -3.04 13.60 -19.71
C GLY A 18 -3.93 14.73 -19.22
N GLY A 19 -5.04 15.00 -19.93
CA GLY A 19 -6.10 15.87 -19.42
C GLY A 19 -6.64 15.40 -18.05
N PRO A 20 -7.56 16.16 -17.44
CA PRO A 20 -8.16 15.75 -16.18
C PRO A 20 -8.80 14.36 -16.31
N LEU A 21 -8.74 13.56 -15.24
CA LEU A 21 -9.43 12.28 -15.17
C LEU A 21 -10.95 12.50 -15.21
N ASP A 22 -11.67 11.47 -15.67
CA ASP A 22 -13.13 11.49 -15.64
C ASP A 22 -13.64 11.76 -14.20
N ALA A 23 -14.72 12.54 -14.09
CA ALA A 23 -15.27 12.94 -12.79
C ALA A 23 -15.62 11.72 -11.90
N SER A 24 -16.13 10.64 -12.48
CA SER A 24 -16.43 9.40 -11.75
C SER A 24 -15.17 8.76 -11.16
N VAL A 25 -14.08 8.72 -11.92
CA VAL A 25 -12.79 8.20 -11.44
C VAL A 25 -12.28 9.04 -10.28
N ARG A 26 -12.32 10.37 -10.41
CA ARG A 26 -11.88 11.28 -9.35
C ARG A 26 -12.67 11.10 -8.06
N VAL A 27 -13.99 10.92 -8.16
CA VAL A 27 -14.85 10.62 -7.01
C VAL A 27 -14.52 9.28 -6.38
N ASP A 28 -14.21 8.24 -7.18
CA ASP A 28 -13.86 6.92 -6.67
C ASP A 28 -12.49 6.91 -5.98
N LEU A 29 -11.51 7.66 -6.48
CA LEU A 29 -10.23 7.88 -5.80
C LEU A 29 -10.43 8.52 -4.43
N TYR A 30 -11.22 9.59 -4.36
CA TYR A 30 -11.54 10.25 -3.10
C TYR A 30 -12.27 9.33 -2.12
N ARG A 31 -13.30 8.60 -2.59
CA ARG A 31 -14.04 7.61 -1.79
C ARG A 31 -13.11 6.55 -1.19
N MET A 32 -12.18 6.05 -1.98
CA MET A 32 -11.21 5.04 -1.50
C MET A 32 -10.29 5.62 -0.43
N MET A 33 -9.74 6.81 -0.64
CA MET A 33 -8.89 7.46 0.36
C MET A 33 -9.65 7.72 1.66
N VAL A 34 -10.89 8.20 1.59
CA VAL A 34 -11.74 8.43 2.78
C VAL A 34 -12.03 7.11 3.51
N LEU A 35 -12.34 6.03 2.79
CA LEU A 35 -12.56 4.71 3.40
C LEU A 35 -11.31 4.22 4.15
N ILE A 36 -10.15 4.33 3.54
CA ILE A 36 -8.88 3.94 4.15
C ILE A 36 -8.61 4.76 5.41
N ARG A 37 -8.69 6.09 5.34
CA ARG A 37 -8.47 6.98 6.48
C ARG A 37 -9.43 6.68 7.63
N THR A 38 -10.72 6.54 7.34
CA THR A 38 -11.74 6.22 8.33
C THR A 38 -11.43 4.90 9.02
N TYR A 39 -10.96 3.91 8.26
CA TYR A 39 -10.52 2.63 8.82
C TYR A 39 -9.31 2.78 9.73
N GLU A 40 -8.26 3.45 9.30
CA GLU A 40 -7.04 3.64 10.09
C GLU A 40 -7.31 4.39 11.39
N GLU A 41 -8.12 5.45 11.34
CA GLU A 41 -8.51 6.22 12.52
C GLU A 41 -9.32 5.36 13.50
N ARG A 42 -10.23 4.54 13.00
CA ARG A 42 -11.07 3.68 13.84
C ARG A 42 -10.26 2.56 14.48
N ILE A 43 -9.33 1.94 13.74
CA ILE A 43 -8.41 0.93 14.30
C ILE A 43 -7.48 1.57 15.33
N ARG A 44 -6.98 2.78 15.07
CA ARG A 44 -6.18 3.53 16.03
C ARG A 44 -6.91 3.75 17.36
N GLN A 45 -8.19 4.13 17.31
CA GLN A 45 -9.02 4.30 18.49
C GLN A 45 -9.13 2.99 19.30
N GLU A 46 -9.43 1.86 18.62
CA GLU A 46 -9.51 0.55 19.28
C GLU A 46 -8.16 0.09 19.84
N TYR A 47 -7.07 0.40 19.14
CA TYR A 47 -5.72 0.06 19.59
C TYR A 47 -5.35 0.75 20.89
N HIS A 48 -5.71 2.03 21.05
CA HIS A 48 -5.38 2.82 22.23
C HIS A 48 -6.37 2.66 23.40
N ALA A 49 -7.57 2.17 23.17
CA ALA A 49 -8.69 2.21 24.11
C ALA A 49 -8.35 1.61 25.49
N ASP A 50 -7.55 0.55 25.55
CA ASP A 50 -7.22 -0.19 26.79
C ASP A 50 -5.72 -0.15 27.13
N LYS A 51 -4.94 0.80 26.54
CA LYS A 51 -3.48 0.91 26.74
C LYS A 51 -3.06 2.04 27.68
N THR A 52 -4.00 2.75 28.28
CA THR A 52 -3.74 3.84 29.22
C THR A 52 -4.00 3.39 30.68
N PRO A 53 -3.36 3.98 31.72
CA PRO A 53 -2.51 5.18 31.70
C PRO A 53 -1.05 4.96 31.30
N GLY A 54 -0.55 3.73 31.21
CA GLY A 54 0.81 3.43 30.72
C GLY A 54 0.72 2.66 29.43
N PHE A 55 1.43 3.10 28.37
CA PHE A 55 1.42 2.40 27.09
C PHE A 55 2.04 1.00 27.24
N ASP A 56 1.19 -0.03 27.17
CA ASP A 56 1.58 -1.44 27.13
C ASP A 56 1.19 -2.03 25.77
N ILE A 57 2.18 -2.33 24.97
CA ILE A 57 2.00 -2.87 23.62
C ILE A 57 1.24 -4.21 23.61
N GLY A 58 1.36 -5.00 24.67
CA GLY A 58 0.68 -6.30 24.79
C GLY A 58 -0.75 -6.22 25.29
N ALA A 59 -1.18 -5.06 25.81
CA ALA A 59 -2.51 -4.88 26.39
C ALA A 59 -3.59 -4.58 25.34
N GLY A 60 -4.85 -4.68 25.78
CA GLY A 60 -6.01 -4.27 25.00
C GLY A 60 -6.47 -5.29 23.95
N LYS A 61 -7.42 -4.87 23.14
CA LYS A 61 -8.10 -5.72 22.13
C LYS A 61 -7.20 -6.08 20.94
N ILE A 62 -6.19 -5.26 20.66
CA ILE A 62 -5.25 -5.45 19.57
C ILE A 62 -3.85 -5.49 20.16
N PRO A 63 -3.30 -6.67 20.49
CA PRO A 63 -1.96 -6.80 21.04
C PRO A 63 -0.88 -6.68 19.95
N GLY A 64 0.32 -6.28 20.38
CA GLY A 64 1.48 -6.14 19.50
C GLY A 64 1.63 -4.74 18.90
N GLU A 65 2.59 -4.59 18.00
CA GLU A 65 2.83 -3.34 17.30
C GLU A 65 1.72 -3.06 16.27
N MET A 66 1.46 -1.77 16.01
CA MET A 66 0.48 -1.33 15.03
C MET A 66 1.10 -0.27 14.13
N HIS A 67 1.10 -0.52 12.83
CA HIS A 67 1.60 0.40 11.82
C HIS A 67 0.44 0.86 10.93
N LEU A 68 0.11 2.14 10.98
CA LEU A 68 -1.04 2.72 10.29
C LEU A 68 -0.61 3.49 9.05
N ALA A 69 -1.40 3.42 7.99
CA ALA A 69 -1.06 3.98 6.67
C ALA A 69 -1.63 5.38 6.42
N ALA A 70 -2.07 6.09 7.47
CA ALA A 70 -2.57 7.45 7.33
C ALA A 70 -1.51 8.38 6.68
N GLY A 71 -1.91 9.02 5.59
CA GLY A 71 -1.03 9.83 4.73
C GLY A 71 -0.56 9.11 3.47
N GLN A 72 -0.69 7.78 3.37
CA GLN A 72 -0.26 6.97 2.21
C GLN A 72 -1.45 6.50 1.35
N GLU A 73 -2.66 6.94 1.62
CA GLU A 73 -3.89 6.53 0.93
C GLU A 73 -3.83 6.72 -0.59
N PRO A 74 -3.20 7.78 -1.14
CA PRO A 74 -3.10 7.99 -2.57
C PRO A 74 -2.41 6.85 -3.32
N VAL A 75 -1.43 6.18 -2.69
CA VAL A 75 -0.73 5.04 -3.33
C VAL A 75 -1.72 3.92 -3.61
N ALA A 76 -2.45 3.48 -2.62
CA ALA A 76 -3.42 2.39 -2.76
C ALA A 76 -4.59 2.77 -3.67
N ALA A 77 -5.14 3.99 -3.47
CA ALA A 77 -6.26 4.50 -4.27
C ALA A 77 -5.91 4.65 -5.76
N GLY A 78 -4.64 5.01 -6.08
CA GLY A 78 -4.21 5.18 -7.46
C GLY A 78 -3.74 3.87 -8.13
N VAL A 79 -3.14 2.94 -7.37
CA VAL A 79 -2.60 1.69 -7.93
C VAL A 79 -3.68 0.62 -8.13
N CYS A 80 -4.47 0.35 -7.10
CA CYS A 80 -5.37 -0.80 -7.09
C CYS A 80 -6.52 -0.79 -8.10
N PRO A 81 -7.07 0.35 -8.55
CA PRO A 81 -8.13 0.35 -9.58
C PRO A 81 -7.75 -0.32 -10.91
N HIS A 82 -6.47 -0.48 -11.19
CA HIS A 82 -5.98 -1.13 -12.41
C HIS A 82 -5.78 -2.65 -12.27
N LEU A 83 -5.95 -3.18 -11.05
CA LEU A 83 -5.79 -4.59 -10.76
C LEU A 83 -7.12 -5.34 -10.88
N ARG A 84 -7.03 -6.56 -11.37
CA ARG A 84 -8.13 -7.52 -11.49
C ARG A 84 -8.05 -8.52 -10.33
N PRO A 85 -9.13 -9.25 -10.01
CA PRO A 85 -9.08 -10.30 -9.00
C PRO A 85 -8.06 -11.41 -9.27
N SER A 86 -7.62 -11.59 -10.53
CA SER A 86 -6.60 -12.55 -10.93
C SER A 86 -5.15 -12.02 -10.77
N ASP A 87 -4.98 -10.73 -10.53
CA ASP A 87 -3.68 -10.12 -10.30
C ASP A 87 -3.26 -10.31 -8.84
N ALA A 88 -1.98 -10.17 -8.56
CA ALA A 88 -1.47 -10.36 -7.21
C ALA A 88 -0.87 -9.06 -6.66
N LEU A 89 -0.97 -8.88 -5.33
CA LEU A 89 -0.36 -7.76 -4.63
C LEU A 89 0.36 -8.22 -3.38
N THR A 90 1.63 -7.84 -3.26
CA THR A 90 2.41 -8.02 -2.04
C THR A 90 2.70 -6.67 -1.41
N ALA A 91 2.41 -6.55 -0.11
CA ALA A 91 2.54 -5.32 0.65
C ALA A 91 3.60 -5.42 1.75
N THR A 92 3.89 -4.30 2.39
CA THR A 92 4.79 -4.18 3.54
C THR A 92 4.05 -4.46 4.86
N HIS A 93 4.74 -4.23 5.99
CA HIS A 93 4.18 -4.26 7.35
C HIS A 93 3.09 -3.20 7.60
N ARG A 94 2.90 -2.25 6.69
CA ARG A 94 1.85 -1.22 6.69
C ARG A 94 0.86 -1.52 5.55
N PRO A 95 0.02 -2.56 5.70
CA PRO A 95 -0.68 -3.14 4.57
C PRO A 95 -2.11 -2.65 4.37
N HIS A 96 -2.74 -1.99 5.38
CA HIS A 96 -4.19 -1.85 5.44
C HIS A 96 -4.77 -1.12 4.22
N HIS A 97 -4.16 0.00 3.81
CA HIS A 97 -4.61 0.79 2.65
C HIS A 97 -4.60 -0.04 1.36
N LEU A 98 -3.52 -0.79 1.14
CA LEU A 98 -3.38 -1.67 -0.02
C LEU A 98 -4.37 -2.85 0.05
N ALA A 99 -4.53 -3.46 1.21
CA ALA A 99 -5.49 -4.55 1.42
C ALA A 99 -6.93 -4.10 1.14
N ILE A 100 -7.34 -2.94 1.68
CA ILE A 100 -8.67 -2.35 1.47
C ILE A 100 -8.91 -2.07 -0.02
N ALA A 101 -7.96 -1.38 -0.67
CA ALA A 101 -8.10 -0.99 -2.06
C ALA A 101 -8.01 -2.18 -3.03
N HIS A 102 -7.29 -3.24 -2.67
CA HIS A 102 -7.19 -4.47 -3.47
C HIS A 102 -8.40 -5.39 -3.30
N GLY A 103 -9.28 -5.13 -2.31
CA GLY A 103 -10.52 -5.85 -2.12
C GLY A 103 -10.45 -7.01 -1.13
N VAL A 104 -9.48 -7.04 -0.23
CA VAL A 104 -9.49 -7.93 0.94
C VAL A 104 -10.76 -7.69 1.76
N ASP A 105 -11.37 -8.76 2.24
CA ASP A 105 -12.57 -8.68 3.06
C ASP A 105 -12.30 -7.88 4.35
N LEU A 106 -12.92 -6.71 4.45
CA LEU A 106 -12.66 -5.76 5.54
C LEU A 106 -12.99 -6.35 6.92
N ALA A 107 -14.06 -7.14 7.01
CA ALA A 107 -14.47 -7.76 8.28
C ALA A 107 -13.47 -8.83 8.73
N LYS A 108 -13.03 -9.69 7.80
CA LYS A 108 -12.03 -10.72 8.08
C LYS A 108 -10.66 -10.11 8.37
N MET A 109 -10.26 -9.07 7.63
CA MET A 109 -9.02 -8.32 7.91
C MET A 109 -9.05 -7.73 9.31
N THR A 110 -10.15 -7.07 9.69
CA THR A 110 -10.31 -6.50 11.03
C THR A 110 -10.26 -7.58 12.11
N ALA A 111 -10.95 -8.70 11.91
CA ALA A 111 -10.90 -9.84 12.84
C ALA A 111 -9.49 -10.41 12.99
N GLU A 112 -8.68 -10.45 11.91
CA GLU A 112 -7.28 -10.86 11.98
C GLU A 112 -6.44 -9.91 12.82
N ILE A 113 -6.61 -8.60 12.63
CA ILE A 113 -5.93 -7.56 13.40
C ILE A 113 -6.28 -7.64 14.89
N PHE A 114 -7.53 -7.98 15.23
CA PHE A 114 -8.00 -8.20 16.59
C PHE A 114 -7.62 -9.57 17.17
N GLY A 115 -6.86 -10.38 16.43
CA GLY A 115 -6.48 -11.72 16.86
C GLY A 115 -7.66 -12.68 17.03
N ARG A 116 -8.70 -12.57 16.18
CA ARG A 116 -9.95 -13.33 16.28
C ARG A 116 -10.03 -14.47 15.30
N GLN A 117 -10.74 -15.55 15.69
CA GLN A 117 -10.92 -16.77 14.89
C GLN A 117 -11.55 -16.48 13.51
N GLY A 118 -12.39 -15.46 13.40
CA GLY A 118 -13.02 -15.03 12.13
C GLY A 118 -12.07 -14.33 11.16
N GLY A 119 -10.79 -14.12 11.52
CA GLY A 119 -9.78 -13.46 10.70
C GLY A 119 -9.25 -14.31 9.55
N LEU A 120 -8.51 -13.68 8.64
CA LEU A 120 -7.92 -14.29 7.44
C LEU A 120 -7.00 -15.47 7.75
N GLY A 121 -6.17 -15.35 8.80
CA GLY A 121 -5.29 -16.39 9.32
C GLY A 121 -5.76 -16.96 10.67
N HIS A 122 -7.07 -16.86 10.95
CA HIS A 122 -7.68 -17.29 12.21
C HIS A 122 -7.09 -16.59 13.44
N GLY A 123 -6.72 -15.30 13.30
CA GLY A 123 -6.18 -14.48 14.37
C GLY A 123 -4.71 -14.74 14.70
N ARG A 124 -3.94 -15.39 13.83
CA ARG A 124 -2.55 -15.75 14.06
C ARG A 124 -1.53 -14.80 13.43
N GLY A 125 -1.91 -14.10 12.36
CA GLY A 125 -1.01 -13.24 11.60
C GLY A 125 -0.90 -11.82 12.17
N GLY A 126 -1.97 -11.31 12.75
CA GLY A 126 -2.08 -9.89 13.10
C GLY A 126 -1.98 -9.00 11.86
N HIS A 127 -1.77 -7.69 12.04
CA HIS A 127 -1.80 -6.73 10.95
C HIS A 127 -0.62 -6.82 9.96
N MET A 128 0.54 -7.31 10.39
CA MET A 128 1.74 -7.39 9.53
C MET A 128 1.81 -8.65 8.66
N HIS A 129 0.93 -9.62 8.85
CA HIS A 129 0.96 -10.90 8.15
C HIS A 129 -0.42 -11.28 7.63
N LEU A 130 -1.07 -10.33 6.95
CA LEU A 130 -2.32 -10.57 6.25
C LEU A 130 -2.06 -11.43 5.00
N PHE A 131 -2.87 -12.45 4.83
CA PHE A 131 -2.83 -13.32 3.66
C PHE A 131 -4.25 -13.65 3.23
N ASP A 132 -4.64 -13.21 2.04
CA ASP A 132 -5.94 -13.53 1.45
C ASP A 132 -5.75 -14.16 0.07
N PRO A 133 -5.83 -15.51 -0.03
CA PRO A 133 -5.68 -16.19 -1.29
C PRO A 133 -6.83 -15.93 -2.27
N ALA A 134 -8.00 -15.48 -1.79
CA ALA A 134 -9.15 -15.20 -2.65
C ALA A 134 -8.92 -14.02 -3.58
N VAL A 135 -8.09 -13.07 -3.16
CA VAL A 135 -7.70 -11.90 -3.95
C VAL A 135 -6.19 -11.84 -4.20
N HIS A 136 -5.45 -12.91 -3.96
CA HIS A 136 -3.99 -13.00 -4.14
C HIS A 136 -3.22 -11.88 -3.41
N PHE A 137 -3.64 -11.54 -2.18
CA PHE A 137 -3.02 -10.53 -1.34
C PHE A 137 -2.13 -11.17 -0.28
N SER A 138 -0.96 -10.58 -0.05
CA SER A 138 -0.09 -10.91 1.09
C SER A 138 0.68 -9.70 1.58
N CYS A 139 1.06 -9.72 2.86
CA CYS A 139 1.99 -8.75 3.42
C CYS A 139 2.96 -9.41 4.41
N SER A 140 4.07 -8.72 4.69
CA SER A 140 5.08 -9.21 5.62
C SER A 140 5.71 -8.09 6.44
N GLY A 141 6.05 -8.39 7.70
CA GLY A 141 6.87 -7.55 8.56
C GLY A 141 8.36 -7.57 8.21
N ILE A 142 8.80 -8.50 7.38
CA ILE A 142 10.22 -8.59 6.97
C ILE A 142 10.49 -7.62 5.82
N VAL A 143 11.49 -6.75 6.01
CA VAL A 143 11.80 -5.67 5.05
C VAL A 143 12.17 -6.23 3.69
N ALA A 144 11.47 -5.77 2.65
CA ALA A 144 11.61 -6.19 1.24
C ALA A 144 11.25 -7.65 0.93
N GLU A 145 10.71 -8.42 1.90
CA GLU A 145 10.37 -9.83 1.69
C GLU A 145 9.29 -10.03 0.62
N GLY A 146 8.35 -9.09 0.47
CA GLY A 146 7.27 -9.21 -0.51
C GLY A 146 7.73 -9.21 -1.98
N LEU A 147 8.94 -8.73 -2.27
CA LEU A 147 9.44 -8.58 -3.63
C LEU A 147 9.71 -9.93 -4.33
N PRO A 148 10.50 -10.88 -3.77
CA PRO A 148 10.72 -12.18 -4.39
C PRO A 148 9.44 -13.01 -4.58
N PRO A 149 8.49 -13.10 -3.63
CA PRO A 149 7.20 -13.75 -3.86
C PRO A 149 6.40 -13.16 -5.02
N ALA A 150 6.37 -11.82 -5.17
CA ALA A 150 5.72 -11.18 -6.32
C ALA A 150 6.36 -11.61 -7.65
N LEU A 151 7.69 -11.75 -7.69
CA LEU A 151 8.35 -12.30 -8.87
C LEU A 151 7.93 -13.75 -9.15
N GLY A 152 7.80 -14.56 -8.11
CA GLY A 152 7.31 -15.94 -8.23
C GLY A 152 5.89 -16.00 -8.80
N GLN A 153 5.00 -15.11 -8.36
CA GLN A 153 3.65 -14.97 -8.90
C GLN A 153 3.69 -14.52 -10.35
N ALA A 154 4.44 -13.47 -10.69
CA ALA A 154 4.60 -12.98 -12.06
C ALA A 154 5.21 -14.04 -12.99
N PHE A 155 6.19 -14.80 -12.50
CA PHE A 155 6.75 -15.94 -13.23
C PHE A 155 5.69 -17.01 -13.50
N ALA A 156 4.87 -17.34 -12.51
CA ALA A 156 3.78 -18.30 -12.67
C ALA A 156 2.73 -17.81 -13.68
N PHE A 157 2.35 -16.54 -13.65
CA PHE A 157 1.43 -15.95 -14.63
C PHE A 157 1.97 -16.07 -16.06
N ARG A 158 3.22 -15.66 -16.26
CA ARG A 158 3.88 -15.79 -17.56
C ARG A 158 4.00 -17.24 -18.00
N HIS A 159 4.40 -18.15 -17.11
CA HIS A 159 4.54 -19.57 -17.42
C HIS A 159 3.21 -20.22 -17.83
N ARG A 160 2.12 -19.79 -17.19
CA ARG A 160 0.75 -20.24 -17.52
C ARG A 160 0.14 -19.57 -18.75
N GLY A 161 0.80 -18.56 -19.31
CA GLY A 161 0.30 -17.78 -20.44
C GLY A 161 -0.92 -16.92 -20.11
N THR A 162 -1.06 -16.49 -18.84
CA THR A 162 -2.11 -15.53 -18.44
C THR A 162 -1.62 -14.09 -18.63
N ASP A 163 -2.56 -13.15 -18.66
CA ASP A 163 -2.29 -11.70 -18.71
C ASP A 163 -2.33 -11.05 -17.31
N SER A 164 -2.28 -11.85 -16.25
CA SER A 164 -2.23 -11.37 -14.86
C SER A 164 -0.91 -10.69 -14.54
N VAL A 165 -0.97 -9.73 -13.63
CA VAL A 165 0.15 -8.88 -13.21
C VAL A 165 0.38 -9.06 -11.70
N ALA A 166 1.62 -8.95 -11.25
CA ALA A 166 1.94 -8.84 -9.84
C ALA A 166 2.36 -7.40 -9.52
N VAL A 167 1.88 -6.86 -8.39
CA VAL A 167 2.35 -5.61 -7.82
C VAL A 167 3.15 -5.91 -6.56
N ALA A 168 4.35 -5.35 -6.46
CA ALA A 168 5.26 -5.52 -5.33
C ALA A 168 5.53 -4.17 -4.67
N VAL A 169 5.05 -3.98 -3.45
CA VAL A 169 5.20 -2.72 -2.73
C VAL A 169 6.30 -2.82 -1.68
N THR A 170 7.11 -1.79 -1.58
CA THR A 170 8.14 -1.64 -0.53
C THR A 170 8.24 -0.17 -0.10
N GLY A 171 8.84 0.09 1.05
CA GLY A 171 9.22 1.44 1.46
C GLY A 171 10.61 1.84 0.94
N GLU A 172 10.97 3.12 1.08
CA GLU A 172 12.28 3.65 0.68
C GLU A 172 13.45 2.98 1.42
N GLY A 173 13.24 2.61 2.69
CA GLY A 173 14.22 1.82 3.45
C GLY A 173 14.41 0.42 2.88
N GLY A 174 13.31 -0.21 2.43
CA GLY A 174 13.33 -1.52 1.79
C GLY A 174 14.02 -1.52 0.44
N ALA A 175 14.02 -0.40 -0.28
CA ALA A 175 14.72 -0.24 -1.55
C ALA A 175 16.26 -0.35 -1.42
N ASN A 176 16.80 -0.32 -0.20
CA ASN A 176 18.24 -0.53 0.07
C ASN A 176 18.60 -1.99 0.37
N GLN A 177 17.61 -2.91 0.45
CA GLN A 177 17.87 -4.33 0.66
C GLN A 177 18.37 -5.02 -0.62
N GLY A 178 19.22 -6.05 -0.45
CA GLY A 178 19.70 -6.87 -1.56
C GLY A 178 18.57 -7.47 -2.38
N ALA A 179 17.51 -7.97 -1.70
CA ALA A 179 16.33 -8.55 -2.33
C ALA A 179 15.63 -7.60 -3.31
N PHE A 180 15.65 -6.28 -3.07
CA PHE A 180 15.12 -5.30 -4.00
C PHE A 180 15.92 -5.30 -5.31
N HIS A 181 17.24 -5.17 -5.24
CA HIS A 181 18.10 -5.11 -6.42
C HIS A 181 18.07 -6.41 -7.22
N GLU A 182 18.10 -7.55 -6.54
CA GLU A 182 18.00 -8.88 -7.17
C GLU A 182 16.66 -9.04 -7.87
N SER A 183 15.57 -8.58 -7.25
CA SER A 183 14.22 -8.64 -7.82
C SER A 183 14.09 -7.79 -9.07
N LEU A 184 14.58 -6.56 -9.07
CA LEU A 184 14.56 -5.70 -10.26
C LEU A 184 15.32 -6.35 -11.43
N ASN A 185 16.53 -6.88 -11.16
CA ASN A 185 17.34 -7.55 -12.17
C ASN A 185 16.64 -8.77 -12.78
N LEU A 186 16.11 -9.68 -11.94
CA LEU A 186 15.42 -10.87 -12.43
C LEU A 186 14.13 -10.54 -13.18
N ALA A 187 13.36 -9.58 -12.69
CA ALA A 187 12.14 -9.14 -13.35
C ALA A 187 12.40 -8.64 -14.77
N SER A 188 13.43 -7.83 -14.95
CA SER A 188 13.83 -7.31 -16.25
C SER A 188 14.40 -8.40 -17.16
N LEU A 189 15.34 -9.20 -16.65
CA LEU A 189 15.97 -10.30 -17.40
C LEU A 189 14.92 -11.25 -17.97
N TRP A 190 13.92 -11.57 -17.19
CA TRP A 190 12.84 -12.48 -17.58
C TRP A 190 11.60 -11.74 -18.10
N ARG A 191 11.63 -10.42 -18.26
CA ARG A 191 10.47 -9.61 -18.70
C ARG A 191 9.18 -10.02 -17.99
N LEU A 192 9.24 -10.11 -16.66
CA LEU A 192 8.09 -10.53 -15.86
C LEU A 192 7.01 -9.45 -15.82
N PRO A 193 5.72 -9.83 -15.78
CA PRO A 193 4.62 -8.89 -15.63
C PRO A 193 4.50 -8.42 -14.17
N VAL A 194 5.44 -7.58 -13.74
CA VAL A 194 5.47 -7.05 -12.37
C VAL A 194 5.62 -5.53 -12.37
N VAL A 195 4.92 -4.87 -11.47
CA VAL A 195 5.06 -3.44 -11.17
C VAL A 195 5.61 -3.30 -9.76
N PHE A 196 6.76 -2.67 -9.63
CA PHE A 196 7.34 -2.30 -8.34
C PHE A 196 6.85 -0.92 -7.92
N VAL A 197 6.42 -0.79 -6.67
CA VAL A 197 5.96 0.48 -6.09
C VAL A 197 6.78 0.76 -4.83
N ILE A 198 7.38 1.93 -4.76
CA ILE A 198 8.06 2.43 -3.56
C ILE A 198 7.19 3.50 -2.92
N GLU A 199 6.81 3.28 -1.66
CA GLU A 199 6.18 4.27 -0.81
C GLU A 199 7.29 5.00 -0.04
N ASP A 200 7.74 6.13 -0.59
CA ASP A 200 8.75 6.96 0.04
C ASP A 200 8.09 7.97 0.98
N ASN A 201 8.04 7.65 2.26
CA ASN A 201 7.54 8.54 3.30
C ASN A 201 8.67 9.24 4.06
N GLU A 202 9.88 9.24 3.49
CA GLU A 202 11.12 9.86 3.97
C GLU A 202 11.78 9.17 5.19
N TRP A 203 11.13 8.18 5.82
CA TRP A 203 11.59 7.63 7.10
C TRP A 203 11.51 6.11 7.17
N GLY A 204 12.67 5.45 7.23
CA GLY A 204 12.80 4.05 7.65
C GLY A 204 12.93 3.96 9.17
N ILE A 205 11.83 3.76 9.89
CA ILE A 205 11.72 3.91 11.35
C ILE A 205 12.16 5.34 11.73
N SER A 206 13.34 5.49 12.32
CA SER A 206 13.95 6.75 12.78
C SER A 206 15.10 7.23 11.88
N VAL A 207 15.38 6.52 10.79
CA VAL A 207 16.46 6.87 9.85
C VAL A 207 15.87 7.55 8.63
N SER A 208 16.31 8.78 8.36
CA SER A 208 15.84 9.49 7.18
C SER A 208 16.34 8.87 5.89
N ARG A 209 15.59 9.04 4.81
CA ARG A 209 16.00 8.63 3.46
C ARG A 209 17.37 9.22 3.10
N HIS A 210 17.59 10.48 3.38
CA HIS A 210 18.87 11.17 3.11
C HIS A 210 20.08 10.57 3.85
N ALA A 211 19.86 9.94 5.01
CA ALA A 211 20.91 9.29 5.77
C ALA A 211 21.17 7.84 5.34
N SER A 212 20.24 7.22 4.62
CA SER A 212 20.30 5.79 4.28
C SER A 212 20.42 5.50 2.78
N THR A 213 20.13 6.48 1.91
CA THR A 213 20.01 6.26 0.47
C THR A 213 20.91 7.21 -0.30
N SER A 214 21.79 6.65 -1.15
CA SER A 214 22.80 7.42 -1.89
C SER A 214 22.27 8.10 -3.16
N VAL A 215 21.15 7.61 -3.72
CA VAL A 215 20.50 8.21 -4.88
C VAL A 215 19.50 9.26 -4.42
N GLU A 216 19.31 10.32 -5.21
CA GLU A 216 18.33 11.34 -4.91
C GLU A 216 16.92 10.74 -4.91
N ASP A 217 16.61 9.94 -5.94
CA ASP A 217 15.34 9.25 -6.10
C ASP A 217 15.58 7.76 -6.34
N ASN A 218 14.79 6.91 -5.70
CA ASN A 218 14.86 5.47 -5.90
C ASN A 218 14.39 5.06 -7.30
N SER A 219 13.53 5.84 -7.93
CA SER A 219 13.09 5.62 -9.32
C SER A 219 14.27 5.60 -10.32
N LEU A 220 15.38 6.28 -10.02
CA LEU A 220 16.61 6.24 -10.82
C LEU A 220 17.24 4.83 -10.89
N ARG A 221 16.96 3.98 -9.91
CA ARG A 221 17.45 2.58 -9.88
C ARG A 221 16.85 1.73 -10.99
N ALA A 222 15.71 2.14 -11.56
CA ALA A 222 15.06 1.47 -12.68
C ALA A 222 15.96 1.41 -13.91
N ALA A 223 16.66 2.50 -14.23
CA ALA A 223 17.55 2.60 -15.39
C ALA A 223 18.68 1.57 -15.37
N ALA A 224 19.25 1.28 -14.18
CA ALA A 224 20.28 0.27 -14.01
C ALA A 224 19.78 -1.15 -14.31
N ASN A 225 18.47 -1.36 -14.28
CA ASN A 225 17.81 -2.64 -14.53
C ASN A 225 17.01 -2.66 -15.85
N ALA A 226 17.26 -1.70 -16.75
CA ALA A 226 16.64 -1.63 -18.07
C ALA A 226 15.10 -1.67 -18.02
N MET A 227 14.48 -0.94 -17.08
CA MET A 227 13.03 -0.77 -16.97
C MET A 227 12.66 0.71 -16.82
N PRO A 228 11.43 1.12 -17.16
CA PRO A 228 10.94 2.46 -16.88
C PRO A 228 10.86 2.72 -15.37
N GLY A 229 11.28 3.91 -14.96
CA GLY A 229 11.13 4.43 -13.61
C GLY A 229 10.40 5.77 -13.64
N VAL A 230 9.43 5.96 -12.75
CA VAL A 230 8.71 7.22 -12.61
C VAL A 230 8.66 7.63 -11.14
N ARG A 231 8.85 8.92 -10.87
CA ARG A 231 8.69 9.55 -9.57
C ARG A 231 7.41 10.38 -9.56
N ILE A 232 6.66 10.30 -8.48
CA ILE A 232 5.46 11.09 -8.25
C ILE A 232 5.66 11.91 -6.99
N GLU A 233 5.50 13.21 -7.16
CA GLU A 233 5.62 14.20 -6.09
C GLU A 233 4.28 14.45 -5.41
N ASP A 234 4.36 15.14 -4.28
CA ASP A 234 3.23 15.75 -3.57
C ASP A 234 2.08 14.78 -3.24
N ASN A 235 2.37 13.47 -3.26
CA ASN A 235 1.37 12.46 -2.95
C ASN A 235 0.10 12.57 -3.84
N ASP A 236 0.29 12.98 -5.10
CA ASP A 236 -0.79 13.23 -6.06
C ASP A 236 -1.46 11.93 -6.52
N VAL A 237 -2.68 11.69 -6.05
CA VAL A 237 -3.45 10.48 -6.34
C VAL A 237 -3.78 10.32 -7.84
N GLU A 238 -4.00 11.42 -8.58
CA GLU A 238 -4.27 11.34 -10.01
C GLU A 238 -3.01 11.00 -10.81
N ALA A 239 -1.85 11.50 -10.39
CA ALA A 239 -0.57 11.14 -10.96
C ALA A 239 -0.22 9.66 -10.67
N VAL A 240 -0.46 9.19 -9.45
CA VAL A 240 -0.33 7.75 -9.10
C VAL A 240 -1.23 6.91 -9.99
N TYR A 241 -2.49 7.28 -10.16
CA TYR A 241 -3.44 6.57 -11.00
C TYR A 241 -2.95 6.43 -12.45
N ARG A 242 -2.47 7.54 -13.05
CA ARG A 242 -1.97 7.52 -14.43
C ARG A 242 -0.71 6.66 -14.59
N ALA A 243 0.25 6.81 -13.67
CA ALA A 243 1.49 6.05 -13.69
C ALA A 243 1.24 4.54 -13.49
N ALA A 244 0.38 4.19 -12.54
CA ALA A 244 0.01 2.81 -12.28
C ALA A 244 -0.71 2.18 -13.47
N ARG A 245 -1.64 2.91 -14.11
CA ARG A 245 -2.30 2.46 -15.33
C ARG A 245 -1.29 2.09 -16.41
N ALA A 246 -0.37 3.01 -16.73
CA ALA A 246 0.63 2.79 -17.77
C ALA A 246 1.55 1.59 -17.42
N ALA A 247 1.97 1.47 -16.16
CA ALA A 247 2.82 0.37 -15.71
C ALA A 247 2.11 -0.99 -15.76
N VAL A 248 0.85 -1.06 -15.33
CA VAL A 248 0.04 -2.28 -15.37
C VAL A 248 -0.28 -2.68 -16.81
N GLU A 249 -0.66 -1.73 -17.68
CA GLU A 249 -0.89 -1.98 -19.11
C GLU A 249 0.37 -2.53 -19.80
N ARG A 250 1.53 -1.92 -19.51
CA ARG A 250 2.84 -2.39 -20.01
C ARG A 250 3.15 -3.81 -19.54
N ALA A 251 3.01 -4.08 -18.26
CA ALA A 251 3.28 -5.41 -17.68
C ALA A 251 2.35 -6.47 -18.31
N ARG A 252 1.06 -6.15 -18.44
CA ARG A 252 0.03 -7.01 -19.03
C ARG A 252 0.24 -7.28 -20.51
N ALA A 253 0.79 -6.32 -21.24
CA ALA A 253 1.19 -6.50 -22.65
C ALA A 253 2.44 -7.39 -22.82
N GLY A 254 3.12 -7.77 -21.73
CA GLY A 254 4.36 -8.55 -21.77
C GLY A 254 5.61 -7.71 -22.07
N ASP A 255 5.52 -6.39 -21.95
CA ASP A 255 6.64 -5.46 -22.18
C ASP A 255 7.62 -5.34 -21.02
N GLY A 256 7.37 -6.12 -19.95
CA GLY A 256 8.24 -6.25 -18.79
C GLY A 256 7.87 -5.30 -17.64
N PRO A 257 8.72 -5.23 -16.61
CA PRO A 257 8.44 -4.52 -15.38
C PRO A 257 8.53 -2.99 -15.50
N SER A 258 8.01 -2.31 -14.47
CA SER A 258 8.18 -0.86 -14.24
C SER A 258 8.39 -0.59 -12.77
N LEU A 259 9.02 0.53 -12.43
CA LEU A 259 9.22 1.03 -11.08
C LEU A 259 8.52 2.37 -10.91
N ILE A 260 7.65 2.48 -9.91
CA ILE A 260 6.97 3.70 -9.51
C ILE A 260 7.46 4.07 -8.12
N GLU A 261 7.96 5.27 -7.92
CA GLU A 261 8.24 5.84 -6.62
C GLU A 261 7.24 6.94 -6.33
N VAL A 262 6.54 6.83 -5.21
CA VAL A 262 5.59 7.84 -4.75
C VAL A 262 6.15 8.51 -3.51
N HIS A 263 6.41 9.81 -3.60
CA HIS A 263 6.69 10.63 -2.44
C HIS A 263 5.40 10.85 -1.68
N THR A 264 5.26 10.12 -0.61
CA THR A 264 4.09 10.12 0.27
C THR A 264 4.48 10.64 1.65
N LEU A 265 3.59 10.55 2.60
CA LEU A 265 3.88 10.98 3.96
C LEU A 265 3.30 10.02 4.98
N ARG A 266 3.88 10.04 6.15
CA ARG A 266 3.39 9.33 7.32
C ARG A 266 2.88 10.37 8.31
N LEU A 267 1.55 10.48 8.48
CA LEU A 267 0.94 11.45 9.40
C LEU A 267 1.27 11.13 10.86
N TRP A 268 1.33 9.86 11.20
CA TRP A 268 1.60 9.39 12.56
C TRP A 268 2.99 8.76 12.67
N GLY A 269 3.31 8.17 13.82
CA GLY A 269 4.58 7.51 14.07
C GLY A 269 4.87 6.32 13.16
N HIS A 270 6.06 5.75 13.27
CA HIS A 270 6.37 4.51 12.56
C HIS A 270 5.41 3.40 12.99
N PHE A 271 5.20 3.29 14.29
CA PHE A 271 4.17 2.45 14.92
C PHE A 271 3.41 3.27 15.95
N GLU A 272 2.27 2.80 16.42
CA GLU A 272 1.52 3.46 17.48
C GLU A 272 2.26 3.31 18.81
N GLY A 273 2.65 4.46 19.39
CA GLY A 273 3.54 4.55 20.55
C GLY A 273 4.94 5.08 20.23
N ASP A 274 5.26 5.27 18.95
CA ASP A 274 6.49 5.95 18.51
C ASP A 274 6.47 7.42 18.96
N PRO A 275 7.45 7.89 19.78
CA PRO A 275 7.49 9.28 20.25
C PRO A 275 7.90 10.29 19.16
N GLN A 276 8.36 9.84 18.01
CA GLN A 276 8.71 10.65 16.82
C GLN A 276 9.72 11.78 17.07
N THR A 277 10.53 11.70 18.12
CA THR A 277 11.50 12.76 18.48
C THR A 277 12.58 13.03 17.42
N TYR A 278 12.68 12.16 16.43
CA TYR A 278 13.60 12.27 15.30
C TYR A 278 13.03 13.08 14.12
N ARG A 279 11.74 13.39 14.11
CA ARG A 279 11.05 14.07 13.00
C ARG A 279 11.04 15.59 13.21
N PRO A 280 11.61 16.35 12.26
CA PRO A 280 11.57 17.82 12.31
C PRO A 280 10.26 18.42 11.79
N ASP A 281 9.42 17.64 11.10
CA ASP A 281 8.24 18.07 10.37
C ASP A 281 6.92 17.87 11.12
N LEU A 282 6.96 17.46 12.39
CA LEU A 282 5.75 17.11 13.16
C LEU A 282 4.70 18.22 13.22
N ASP A 283 5.16 19.47 13.32
CA ASP A 283 4.26 20.63 13.44
C ASP A 283 3.59 21.01 12.11
N THR A 284 4.07 20.50 10.98
CA THR A 284 3.62 20.88 9.62
C THR A 284 3.14 19.70 8.77
N VAL A 285 3.33 18.48 9.23
CA VAL A 285 2.99 17.27 8.44
C VAL A 285 1.50 17.20 8.08
N GLU A 286 0.62 17.68 8.96
CA GLU A 286 -0.83 17.70 8.73
C GLU A 286 -1.23 18.67 7.61
N GLU A 287 -0.43 19.70 7.33
CA GLU A 287 -0.68 20.65 6.24
C GLU A 287 -0.53 19.97 4.86
N ARG A 288 0.19 18.85 4.82
CA ARG A 288 0.45 18.03 3.63
C ARG A 288 -0.54 16.86 3.49
N ASP A 289 -1.58 16.79 4.33
CA ASP A 289 -2.58 15.71 4.26
C ASP A 289 -3.24 15.66 2.88
N PRO A 290 -3.17 14.53 2.15
CA PRO A 290 -3.70 14.42 0.79
C PRO A 290 -5.23 14.50 0.72
N ILE A 291 -5.95 14.11 1.76
CA ILE A 291 -7.42 14.03 1.72
C ILE A 291 -8.07 15.41 1.73
N PRO A 292 -7.76 16.33 2.66
CA PRO A 292 -8.28 17.70 2.61
C PRO A 292 -7.92 18.43 1.31
N SER A 293 -6.69 18.26 0.83
CA SER A 293 -6.21 18.91 -0.39
C SER A 293 -6.99 18.43 -1.61
N TYR A 294 -7.17 17.11 -1.75
CA TYR A 294 -7.92 16.55 -2.87
C TYR A 294 -9.43 16.85 -2.79
N ARG A 295 -10.02 16.85 -1.57
CA ARG A 295 -11.39 17.32 -1.35
C ARG A 295 -11.59 18.74 -1.87
N HIS A 296 -10.70 19.65 -1.50
CA HIS A 296 -10.76 21.04 -1.95
C HIS A 296 -10.74 21.14 -3.47
N LEU A 297 -9.82 20.44 -4.12
CA LEU A 297 -9.70 20.38 -5.58
C LEU A 297 -10.99 19.87 -6.26
N LEU A 298 -11.64 18.83 -5.69
CA LEU A 298 -12.89 18.29 -6.24
C LEU A 298 -14.08 19.23 -6.09
N LEU A 299 -14.16 19.96 -4.97
CA LEU A 299 -15.20 20.97 -4.73
C LEU A 299 -15.03 22.17 -5.66
N GLU A 300 -13.81 22.70 -5.80
CA GLU A 300 -13.52 23.80 -6.72
C GLU A 300 -13.81 23.44 -8.19
N ALA A 301 -13.50 22.20 -8.57
CA ALA A 301 -13.79 21.70 -9.93
C ALA A 301 -15.27 21.38 -10.16
N GLY A 302 -16.12 21.47 -9.14
CA GLY A 302 -17.54 21.11 -9.22
C GLY A 302 -17.78 19.60 -9.48
N VAL A 303 -16.80 18.75 -9.19
CA VAL A 303 -16.88 17.29 -9.32
C VAL A 303 -17.67 16.68 -8.15
N LEU A 304 -17.51 17.25 -6.97
CA LEU A 304 -18.29 16.96 -5.76
C LEU A 304 -18.90 18.24 -5.19
N ASP A 305 -19.98 18.08 -4.43
CA ASP A 305 -20.53 19.07 -3.52
C ASP A 305 -20.38 18.59 -2.06
N GLU A 306 -20.67 19.46 -1.10
CA GLU A 306 -20.56 19.12 0.33
C GLU A 306 -21.45 17.94 0.71
N ALA A 307 -22.65 17.83 0.14
CA ALA A 307 -23.54 16.70 0.40
C ALA A 307 -22.96 15.39 -0.14
N GLY A 308 -22.21 15.43 -1.23
CA GLY A 308 -21.46 14.29 -1.77
C GLY A 308 -20.32 13.87 -0.85
N VAL A 309 -19.59 14.83 -0.30
CA VAL A 309 -18.52 14.60 0.68
C VAL A 309 -19.07 13.95 1.95
N GLU A 310 -20.16 14.50 2.52
CA GLU A 310 -20.78 13.95 3.73
C GLU A 310 -21.29 12.51 3.50
N ARG A 311 -21.94 12.26 2.38
CA ARG A 311 -22.41 10.90 2.03
C ARG A 311 -21.27 9.89 1.92
N ILE A 312 -20.13 10.26 1.31
CA ILE A 312 -18.94 9.40 1.21
C ILE A 312 -18.38 9.07 2.61
N ALA A 313 -18.34 10.06 3.49
CA ALA A 313 -17.87 9.87 4.86
C ALA A 313 -18.79 8.94 5.67
N GLU A 314 -20.12 9.10 5.55
CA GLU A 314 -21.12 8.24 6.19
C GLU A 314 -21.06 6.79 5.69
N GLU A 315 -20.89 6.59 4.36
CA GLU A 315 -20.71 5.27 3.76
C GLU A 315 -19.45 4.58 4.30
N ALA A 316 -18.34 5.30 4.39
CA ALA A 316 -17.08 4.80 4.93
C ALA A 316 -17.23 4.41 6.41
N ALA A 317 -17.78 5.31 7.24
CA ALA A 317 -18.00 5.06 8.66
C ALA A 317 -18.88 3.81 8.88
N THR A 318 -19.99 3.71 8.15
CA THR A 318 -20.90 2.56 8.24
C THR A 318 -20.19 1.25 7.90
N LYS A 319 -19.37 1.25 6.85
CA LYS A 319 -18.65 0.06 6.41
C LYS A 319 -17.57 -0.36 7.43
N VAL A 320 -16.88 0.60 8.00
CA VAL A 320 -15.84 0.37 8.99
C VAL A 320 -16.43 -0.14 10.31
N GLU A 321 -17.51 0.47 10.81
CA GLU A 321 -18.16 0.01 12.04
C GLU A 321 -18.64 -1.44 11.94
N ARG A 322 -19.25 -1.83 10.81
CA ARG A 322 -19.63 -3.24 10.59
C ARG A 322 -18.46 -4.21 10.65
N ALA A 323 -17.30 -3.80 10.16
CA ALA A 323 -16.10 -4.63 10.23
C ALA A 323 -15.57 -4.77 11.66
N VAL A 324 -15.60 -3.69 12.44
CA VAL A 324 -15.23 -3.71 13.87
C VAL A 324 -16.23 -4.53 14.69
N GLU A 325 -17.53 -4.36 14.47
CA GLU A 325 -18.57 -5.18 15.11
C GLU A 325 -18.38 -6.67 14.83
N PHE A 326 -18.08 -7.05 13.60
CA PHE A 326 -17.76 -8.44 13.23
C PHE A 326 -16.54 -8.96 14.00
N ALA A 327 -15.47 -8.17 14.05
CA ALA A 327 -14.25 -8.54 14.76
C ALA A 327 -14.49 -8.74 16.26
N LEU A 328 -15.22 -7.82 16.88
CA LEU A 328 -15.58 -7.90 18.30
C LEU A 328 -16.51 -9.07 18.64
N ALA A 329 -17.40 -9.44 17.72
CA ALA A 329 -18.30 -10.59 17.87
C ALA A 329 -17.61 -11.94 17.58
N SER A 330 -16.48 -11.93 16.90
CA SER A 330 -15.73 -13.16 16.58
C SER A 330 -15.08 -13.74 17.83
N PRO A 331 -15.11 -15.08 18.02
CA PRO A 331 -14.47 -15.71 19.17
C PRO A 331 -12.94 -15.63 19.13
N GLU A 332 -12.33 -15.80 20.28
CA GLU A 332 -10.87 -15.99 20.36
C GLU A 332 -10.48 -17.34 19.74
N PRO A 333 -9.27 -17.44 19.16
CA PRO A 333 -8.75 -18.72 18.68
C PRO A 333 -8.60 -19.74 19.81
N ASP A 334 -8.92 -21.00 19.54
CA ASP A 334 -8.69 -22.07 20.49
C ASP A 334 -7.16 -22.30 20.68
N PRO A 335 -6.62 -22.15 21.91
CA PRO A 335 -5.18 -22.35 22.16
C PRO A 335 -4.67 -23.74 21.76
N SER A 336 -5.54 -24.78 21.78
CA SER A 336 -5.18 -26.13 21.35
C SER A 336 -4.81 -26.23 19.86
N THR A 337 -5.23 -25.24 19.07
CA THR A 337 -4.92 -25.16 17.63
C THR A 337 -3.66 -24.34 17.30
N ALA A 338 -2.89 -23.91 18.29
CA ALA A 338 -1.74 -23.02 18.11
C ALA A 338 -0.67 -23.59 17.14
N THR A 339 -0.51 -24.92 17.09
CA THR A 339 0.43 -25.61 16.20
C THR A 339 -0.22 -26.16 14.92
N ALA A 340 -1.54 -25.99 14.76
CA ALA A 340 -2.21 -26.37 13.51
C ALA A 340 -1.69 -25.49 12.35
N TYR A 341 -1.63 -26.04 11.16
CA TYR A 341 -1.15 -25.40 9.93
C TYR A 341 0.35 -25.06 9.89
N ALA A 342 1.16 -25.57 10.84
CA ALA A 342 2.61 -25.32 10.84
C ALA A 342 3.35 -26.22 9.82
N PHE A 343 2.80 -27.41 9.52
CA PHE A 343 3.45 -28.45 8.71
C PHE A 343 2.49 -29.21 7.77
N GLU A 344 1.35 -28.65 7.43
CA GLU A 344 0.41 -29.25 6.48
C GLU A 344 0.54 -28.65 5.08
#